data_743b754a0694a9eb1ac9645541c75d04
#
_entry.id   743b754a0694a9eb1ac9645541c75d04
#
_cell.length_a   1.000
_cell.length_b   1.000
_cell.length_c   1.000
_cell.angle_alpha   90.00
_cell.angle_beta   90.00
_cell.angle_gamma   90.00
#
_symmetry.space_group_name_H-M   'P 1'
#
loop_
_entity.id
_entity.type
_entity.pdbx_description
1 polymer ?
#
loop_
_entity_poly.entity_id
_entity_poly.type
_entity_poly.pdbx_seq_one_letter_code
_entity_poly.pdbx_strand_id
1 'polypeptide(L)'
;MTPPLPGRPLRRRSLLLGAATAAALAGCDSTGTSASSGASTRTASSPAGSATAPTTPFPSASPTPSEAAIAATTTGAADGISLDGWTLEQKVGQLLMVGVDAGSTTAPSRYVTELHVGGVFLSGRSSRGDAATKSLVDSLQALVTEDSTHGSRLLVSTDQEGGNVQVLSGPGFSTMPTALTQASSGAEALRASATTWGAELASAGVTMNLAPDADLVDIADPTSNEPIGQWKREYGHDAATVTECAGAFAAGMGASGVIPTFKHFPGLGRVTQNTDIASGVTDTVTDRDDAAVGIFRDLIAEETCAVMASSADYSLIDAGTPACFSSVIITDLLRGDLGFQGVVITDDVAAAVQVSDWTPGDRAVSAVRAGCDIVLAAADASVADAMAAGLLEEAKADDAFAAQVDASVRRVLALKATLG
;
A
#
# COMPACT_ATOMS: atom_id res chain seq x y z
N MET A 1 -34.55 -56.29 1.91
CA MET A 1 -33.28 -56.62 2.57
C MET A 1 -32.21 -56.60 1.49
N THR A 2 -31.53 -55.52 1.35
CA THR A 2 -30.40 -55.28 0.41
C THR A 2 -29.17 -54.96 1.27
N PRO A 3 -28.00 -55.57 1.03
CA PRO A 3 -26.83 -55.36 1.89
C PRO A 3 -26.10 -54.04 1.56
N PRO A 4 -25.34 -53.46 2.50
CA PRO A 4 -24.63 -52.21 2.32
C PRO A 4 -23.31 -52.38 1.53
N LEU A 5 -22.98 -51.39 0.73
CA LEU A 5 -21.75 -51.29 -0.04
C LEU A 5 -20.55 -50.90 0.86
N PRO A 6 -19.32 -51.37 0.55
CA PRO A 6 -18.13 -51.10 1.37
C PRO A 6 -17.56 -49.72 1.15
N GLY A 7 -17.13 -49.06 2.25
CA GLY A 7 -16.52 -47.76 2.28
C GLY A 7 -15.12 -47.71 1.61
N ARG A 8 -14.86 -46.65 0.89
CA ARG A 8 -13.55 -46.32 0.31
C ARG A 8 -12.62 -45.71 1.38
N PRO A 9 -11.33 -46.06 1.42
CA PRO A 9 -10.39 -45.49 2.38
C PRO A 9 -9.95 -44.09 1.95
N LEU A 10 -9.94 -43.16 2.91
CA LEU A 10 -9.38 -41.82 2.82
C LEU A 10 -7.85 -41.92 2.65
N ARG A 11 -7.33 -41.40 1.55
CA ARG A 11 -5.89 -41.20 1.35
C ARG A 11 -5.42 -40.00 2.15
N ARG A 12 -4.62 -40.24 3.20
CA ARG A 12 -3.82 -39.22 3.88
C ARG A 12 -2.74 -38.71 2.90
N ARG A 13 -2.75 -37.41 2.56
CA ARG A 13 -1.63 -36.75 1.92
C ARG A 13 -0.64 -36.34 3.00
N SER A 14 0.57 -36.91 2.91
CA SER A 14 1.71 -36.56 3.78
C SER A 14 2.26 -35.22 3.33
N LEU A 15 2.33 -34.25 4.25
CA LEU A 15 3.13 -33.03 4.13
C LEU A 15 4.61 -33.43 4.25
N LEU A 16 5.40 -33.17 3.24
CA LEU A 16 6.85 -33.21 3.28
C LEU A 16 7.38 -31.84 3.76
N LEU A 17 7.82 -31.80 5.01
CA LEU A 17 8.63 -30.72 5.57
C LEU A 17 10.04 -30.85 4.98
N GLY A 18 10.47 -29.89 4.19
CA GLY A 18 11.84 -29.77 3.73
C GLY A 18 12.69 -29.01 4.78
N ALA A 19 13.52 -29.70 5.53
CA ALA A 19 14.50 -29.12 6.41
C ALA A 19 15.73 -28.66 5.58
N ALA A 20 16.04 -27.36 5.61
CA ALA A 20 17.29 -26.82 5.09
C ALA A 20 18.35 -26.89 6.19
N THR A 21 19.39 -27.68 5.95
CA THR A 21 20.57 -27.82 6.81
C THR A 21 21.54 -26.65 6.62
N ALA A 22 21.82 -25.93 7.69
CA ALA A 22 22.92 -24.97 7.78
C ALA A 22 24.25 -25.71 7.93
N ALA A 23 25.22 -25.43 7.07
CA ALA A 23 26.59 -25.88 7.21
C ALA A 23 27.41 -24.77 7.86
N ALA A 24 27.90 -25.04 9.07
CA ALA A 24 28.89 -24.24 9.77
C ALA A 24 30.29 -24.57 9.24
N LEU A 25 31.07 -23.55 8.88
CA LEU A 25 32.53 -23.67 8.68
C LEU A 25 33.22 -22.82 9.76
N ALA A 26 33.90 -23.53 10.65
CA ALA A 26 34.84 -22.98 11.61
C ALA A 26 36.25 -22.96 10.96
N GLY A 27 37.05 -21.95 11.29
CA GLY A 27 38.44 -21.88 10.86
C GLY A 27 39.23 -20.72 11.47
N CYS A 28 39.77 -20.92 12.65
CA CYS A 28 41.10 -20.64 13.23
C CYS A 28 41.82 -19.30 13.02
N ASP A 29 41.95 -18.61 14.15
CA ASP A 29 43.22 -18.21 14.86
C ASP A 29 44.42 -17.64 14.08
N SER A 30 44.83 -16.42 14.50
CA SER A 30 46.21 -16.16 14.95
C SER A 30 46.38 -14.74 15.52
N THR A 31 46.61 -14.65 16.80
CA THR A 31 47.63 -13.95 17.62
C THR A 31 48.40 -12.77 17.05
N GLY A 32 48.48 -11.68 17.86
CA GLY A 32 49.57 -10.68 17.77
C GLY A 32 49.36 -9.38 18.54
N THR A 33 49.61 -9.42 19.83
CA THR A 33 50.43 -8.58 20.75
C THR A 33 50.44 -7.03 20.60
N SER A 34 49.96 -6.37 21.66
CA SER A 34 50.61 -5.43 22.62
C SER A 34 51.09 -4.03 22.23
N ALA A 35 50.71 -3.12 23.10
CA ALA A 35 51.39 -2.03 23.81
C ALA A 35 51.10 -0.64 23.29
N SER A 36 50.64 0.23 24.06
CA SER A 36 50.88 0.92 25.30
C SER A 36 50.76 2.45 25.11
N SER A 37 49.99 3.03 26.02
CA SER A 37 50.21 4.27 26.77
C SER A 37 50.44 5.63 26.05
N GLY A 38 49.64 6.61 26.50
CA GLY A 38 49.95 8.04 26.35
C GLY A 38 48.83 8.93 26.85
N ALA A 39 48.66 9.08 28.15
CA ALA A 39 47.83 10.11 28.76
C ALA A 39 48.51 11.47 28.62
N SER A 40 47.75 12.52 28.30
CA SER A 40 48.12 13.88 28.61
C SER A 40 46.88 14.74 28.81
N THR A 41 46.67 15.04 30.08
CA THR A 41 45.79 16.06 30.63
C THR A 41 46.31 17.46 30.29
N ARG A 42 45.45 18.37 29.85
CA ARG A 42 45.59 19.81 30.15
C ARG A 42 44.23 20.48 30.30
N THR A 43 44.11 21.12 31.43
CA THR A 43 43.05 21.92 32.03
C THR A 43 42.85 23.30 31.37
N ALA A 44 41.59 23.73 31.43
CA ALA A 44 41.04 25.07 31.74
C ALA A 44 41.31 26.27 30.79
N SER A 45 40.22 26.89 30.33
CA SER A 45 39.72 28.18 30.82
C SER A 45 38.61 28.71 29.90
N SER A 46 37.45 28.96 30.50
CA SER A 46 36.43 29.85 29.91
C SER A 46 36.89 31.33 30.01
N PRO A 47 36.38 32.19 29.12
CA PRO A 47 35.48 33.20 29.65
C PRO A 47 34.21 33.44 28.83
N ALA A 48 33.20 33.86 29.57
CA ALA A 48 31.90 34.32 29.11
C ALA A 48 31.98 35.55 28.20
N GLY A 49 31.12 35.56 27.16
CA GLY A 49 30.87 36.75 26.36
C GLY A 49 29.46 36.63 25.80
N SER A 50 28.48 37.25 26.46
CA SER A 50 27.14 37.50 25.95
C SER A 50 27.21 38.38 24.73
N ALA A 51 26.69 37.90 23.60
CA ALA A 51 26.29 38.74 22.48
C ALA A 51 24.88 38.32 22.05
N THR A 52 23.94 39.16 22.41
CA THR A 52 22.55 39.14 21.93
C THR A 52 22.57 39.53 20.46
N ALA A 53 22.18 38.57 19.59
CA ALA A 53 21.89 38.84 18.17
C ALA A 53 20.40 39.18 18.02
N PRO A 54 20.03 40.16 17.18
CA PRO A 54 18.63 40.54 16.96
C PRO A 54 17.91 39.47 16.14
N THR A 55 16.76 38.98 16.65
CA THR A 55 15.80 38.17 15.91
C THR A 55 15.09 39.05 14.88
N THR A 56 15.40 38.85 13.62
CA THR A 56 14.54 39.28 12.51
C THR A 56 13.47 38.22 12.29
N PRO A 57 12.18 38.61 12.21
CA PRO A 57 11.14 37.65 11.87
C PRO A 57 11.28 37.24 10.39
N PHE A 58 11.31 35.94 10.14
CA PHE A 58 11.19 35.40 8.79
C PHE A 58 9.82 35.80 8.21
N PRO A 59 9.72 36.23 6.96
CA PRO A 59 8.44 36.45 6.33
C PRO A 59 7.74 35.12 6.15
N SER A 60 6.51 35.03 6.67
CA SER A 60 5.57 33.95 6.39
C SER A 60 5.38 33.88 4.87
N ALA A 61 5.82 32.82 4.24
CA ALA A 61 5.56 32.57 2.84
C ALA A 61 4.04 32.34 2.69
N SER A 62 3.39 33.20 1.94
CA SER A 62 2.01 32.92 1.48
C SER A 62 2.05 31.71 0.56
N PRO A 63 1.09 30.76 0.68
CA PRO A 63 1.05 29.59 -0.19
C PRO A 63 0.95 30.02 -1.66
N THR A 64 1.74 29.40 -2.49
CA THR A 64 1.71 29.58 -3.95
C THR A 64 0.38 29.05 -4.50
N PRO A 65 -0.21 29.68 -5.54
CA PRO A 65 -1.55 29.29 -6.06
C PRO A 65 -1.66 27.85 -6.61
N SER A 66 -0.54 27.12 -6.70
CA SER A 66 -0.49 25.74 -7.20
C SER A 66 -1.02 24.70 -6.19
N GLU A 67 -0.78 24.90 -4.88
CA GLU A 67 -1.13 23.93 -3.84
C GLU A 67 -2.64 23.87 -3.57
N ALA A 68 -3.31 25.03 -3.55
CA ALA A 68 -4.76 25.11 -3.38
C ALA A 68 -5.55 24.57 -4.60
N ALA A 69 -4.92 24.57 -5.78
CA ALA A 69 -5.59 24.12 -7.02
C ALA A 69 -5.68 22.59 -7.14
N ILE A 70 -4.70 21.85 -6.65
CA ILE A 70 -4.65 20.37 -6.77
C ILE A 70 -5.66 19.73 -5.79
N ALA A 71 -5.67 20.17 -4.54
CA ALA A 71 -6.64 19.68 -3.53
C ALA A 71 -8.09 20.03 -3.90
N ALA A 72 -8.34 21.24 -4.45
CA ALA A 72 -9.66 21.66 -4.90
C ALA A 72 -10.15 20.91 -6.15
N THR A 73 -9.23 20.40 -6.99
CA THR A 73 -9.59 19.71 -8.24
C THR A 73 -10.12 18.29 -7.95
N THR A 74 -9.57 17.59 -6.95
CA THR A 74 -10.02 16.22 -6.62
C THR A 74 -11.35 16.20 -5.86
N THR A 75 -11.59 17.13 -4.95
CA THR A 75 -12.86 17.21 -4.19
C THR A 75 -14.02 17.60 -5.11
N GLY A 76 -13.82 18.58 -5.99
CA GLY A 76 -14.84 18.99 -6.97
C GLY A 76 -15.13 17.94 -8.05
N ALA A 77 -14.15 17.09 -8.37
CA ALA A 77 -14.33 16.02 -9.38
C ALA A 77 -15.21 14.88 -8.84
N ALA A 78 -15.06 14.48 -7.59
CA ALA A 78 -15.87 13.42 -6.99
C ALA A 78 -17.34 13.82 -6.79
N ASP A 79 -17.60 15.06 -6.35
CA ASP A 79 -18.95 15.57 -6.10
C ASP A 79 -19.80 15.71 -7.37
N GLY A 80 -19.15 15.84 -8.54
CA GLY A 80 -19.82 15.93 -9.85
C GLY A 80 -20.18 14.59 -10.47
N ILE A 81 -19.77 13.44 -9.89
CA ILE A 81 -20.03 12.11 -10.47
C ILE A 81 -21.44 11.64 -10.09
N SER A 82 -22.29 11.45 -11.11
CA SER A 82 -23.61 10.84 -10.95
C SER A 82 -23.48 9.32 -10.73
N LEU A 83 -24.28 8.81 -9.80
CA LEU A 83 -24.49 7.37 -9.61
C LEU A 83 -25.88 6.93 -10.09
N ASP A 84 -26.53 7.71 -10.94
CA ASP A 84 -27.82 7.36 -11.51
C ASP A 84 -27.68 6.08 -12.35
N GLY A 85 -28.59 5.15 -12.17
CA GLY A 85 -28.58 3.86 -12.86
C GLY A 85 -27.68 2.78 -12.23
N TRP A 86 -26.79 3.13 -11.31
CA TRP A 86 -25.98 2.13 -10.62
C TRP A 86 -26.82 1.31 -9.63
N THR A 87 -26.72 -0.01 -9.71
CA THR A 87 -27.29 -0.89 -8.67
C THR A 87 -26.44 -0.87 -7.40
N LEU A 88 -27.03 -1.25 -6.26
CA LEU A 88 -26.26 -1.33 -5.02
C LEU A 88 -25.13 -2.38 -5.11
N GLU A 89 -25.39 -3.49 -5.80
CA GLU A 89 -24.41 -4.55 -6.07
C GLU A 89 -23.22 -4.01 -6.88
N GLN A 90 -23.47 -3.24 -7.92
CA GLN A 90 -22.41 -2.58 -8.69
C GLN A 90 -21.62 -1.58 -7.84
N LYS A 91 -22.30 -0.77 -7.02
CA LYS A 91 -21.65 0.19 -6.13
C LYS A 91 -20.73 -0.50 -5.13
N VAL A 92 -21.22 -1.54 -4.45
CA VAL A 92 -20.44 -2.35 -3.52
C VAL A 92 -19.24 -3.00 -4.23
N GLY A 93 -19.45 -3.55 -5.42
CA GLY A 93 -18.37 -4.13 -6.22
C GLY A 93 -17.24 -3.14 -6.52
N GLN A 94 -17.56 -1.84 -6.76
CA GLN A 94 -16.53 -0.83 -7.02
C GLN A 94 -15.57 -0.61 -5.83
N LEU A 95 -15.97 -1.00 -4.63
CA LEU A 95 -15.14 -0.91 -3.43
C LEU A 95 -14.23 -2.14 -3.24
N LEU A 96 -14.26 -3.12 -4.13
CA LEU A 96 -13.45 -4.32 -4.04
C LEU A 96 -12.34 -4.33 -5.10
N MET A 97 -11.12 -4.65 -4.67
CA MET A 97 -9.99 -4.99 -5.54
C MET A 97 -9.54 -6.41 -5.23
N VAL A 98 -9.62 -7.30 -6.23
CA VAL A 98 -9.48 -8.75 -6.01
C VAL A 98 -8.25 -9.30 -6.71
N GLY A 99 -7.52 -10.20 -6.03
CA GLY A 99 -6.32 -10.83 -6.54
C GLY A 99 -6.57 -11.71 -7.77
N VAL A 100 -5.72 -11.53 -8.78
CA VAL A 100 -5.65 -12.36 -9.97
C VAL A 100 -4.20 -12.79 -10.17
N ASP A 101 -3.95 -14.10 -10.29
CA ASP A 101 -2.58 -14.60 -10.53
C ASP A 101 -2.00 -14.00 -11.82
N ALA A 102 -0.94 -13.21 -11.66
CA ALA A 102 -0.21 -12.56 -12.76
C ALA A 102 0.42 -13.58 -13.74
N GLY A 103 0.61 -14.83 -13.32
CA GLY A 103 1.05 -15.94 -14.16
C GLY A 103 -0.07 -16.62 -14.95
N SER A 104 -1.34 -16.29 -14.68
CA SER A 104 -2.49 -16.91 -15.34
C SER A 104 -2.57 -16.54 -16.84
N THR A 105 -3.16 -17.46 -17.61
CA THR A 105 -3.51 -17.24 -19.02
C THR A 105 -5.01 -16.98 -19.22
N THR A 106 -5.80 -17.09 -18.16
CA THR A 106 -7.25 -16.95 -18.20
C THR A 106 -7.72 -15.97 -17.14
N ALA A 107 -8.60 -15.06 -17.53
CA ALA A 107 -9.23 -14.11 -16.62
C ALA A 107 -10.32 -14.82 -15.79
N PRO A 108 -10.33 -14.67 -14.45
CA PRO A 108 -11.43 -15.15 -13.61
C PRO A 108 -12.64 -14.21 -13.78
N SER A 109 -13.51 -14.50 -14.76
CA SER A 109 -14.58 -13.61 -15.20
C SER A 109 -15.58 -13.27 -14.09
N ARG A 110 -15.85 -14.19 -13.16
CA ARG A 110 -16.87 -14.01 -12.13
C ARG A 110 -16.66 -12.78 -11.23
N TYR A 111 -15.41 -12.38 -10.97
CA TYR A 111 -15.16 -11.19 -10.16
C TYR A 111 -15.70 -9.93 -10.82
N VAL A 112 -15.60 -9.84 -12.16
CA VAL A 112 -16.10 -8.70 -12.93
C VAL A 112 -17.60 -8.85 -13.20
N THR A 113 -18.05 -10.04 -13.63
CA THR A 113 -19.43 -10.22 -14.13
C THR A 113 -20.46 -10.50 -13.03
N GLU A 114 -20.05 -10.99 -11.88
CA GLU A 114 -20.96 -11.35 -10.78
C GLU A 114 -20.74 -10.52 -9.51
N LEU A 115 -19.47 -10.18 -9.19
CA LEU A 115 -19.15 -9.33 -8.04
C LEU A 115 -18.95 -7.85 -8.40
N HIS A 116 -18.95 -7.50 -9.69
CA HIS A 116 -18.87 -6.11 -10.18
C HIS A 116 -17.65 -5.34 -9.68
N VAL A 117 -16.51 -6.02 -9.44
CA VAL A 117 -15.34 -5.44 -8.77
C VAL A 117 -14.84 -4.17 -9.47
N GLY A 118 -14.42 -3.19 -8.67
CA GLY A 118 -13.86 -1.94 -9.15
C GLY A 118 -12.45 -2.08 -9.71
N GLY A 119 -11.71 -3.10 -9.25
CA GLY A 119 -10.35 -3.35 -9.68
C GLY A 119 -9.89 -4.78 -9.46
N VAL A 120 -8.74 -5.08 -10.05
CA VAL A 120 -8.01 -6.33 -9.86
C VAL A 120 -6.57 -6.05 -9.47
N PHE A 121 -6.01 -6.90 -8.62
CA PHE A 121 -4.62 -6.86 -8.22
C PHE A 121 -3.89 -8.06 -8.85
N LEU A 122 -2.88 -7.80 -9.68
CA LEU A 122 -2.03 -8.83 -10.25
C LEU A 122 -1.09 -9.36 -9.18
N SER A 123 -1.43 -10.52 -8.61
CA SER A 123 -0.75 -11.14 -7.47
C SER A 123 0.27 -12.21 -7.91
N GLY A 124 1.04 -12.68 -6.93
CA GLY A 124 2.05 -13.73 -7.16
C GLY A 124 3.31 -13.18 -7.80
N ARG A 125 3.86 -13.91 -8.77
CA ARG A 125 5.03 -13.49 -9.56
C ARG A 125 4.91 -14.00 -10.99
N SER A 126 5.20 -13.13 -11.96
CA SER A 126 5.19 -13.47 -13.38
C SER A 126 6.50 -13.06 -14.05
N SER A 127 7.10 -13.99 -14.78
CA SER A 127 8.24 -13.72 -15.65
C SER A 127 7.88 -13.76 -17.14
N ARG A 128 6.58 -13.67 -17.45
CA ARG A 128 6.05 -13.83 -18.80
C ARG A 128 6.19 -12.60 -19.68
N GLY A 129 6.58 -11.47 -19.10
CA GLY A 129 6.77 -10.20 -19.80
C GLY A 129 5.49 -9.40 -20.01
N ASP A 130 5.66 -8.23 -20.59
CA ASP A 130 4.62 -7.21 -20.79
C ASP A 130 3.49 -7.66 -21.73
N ALA A 131 3.82 -8.29 -22.86
CA ALA A 131 2.82 -8.76 -23.83
C ALA A 131 1.87 -9.80 -23.23
N ALA A 132 2.36 -10.71 -22.40
CA ALA A 132 1.53 -11.70 -21.73
C ALA A 132 0.68 -11.07 -20.62
N THR A 133 1.22 -10.13 -19.87
CA THR A 133 0.49 -9.35 -18.88
C THR A 133 -0.61 -8.53 -19.55
N LYS A 134 -0.28 -7.84 -20.64
CA LYS A 134 -1.28 -7.08 -21.42
C LYS A 134 -2.43 -7.96 -21.92
N SER A 135 -2.12 -9.15 -22.42
CA SER A 135 -3.16 -10.08 -22.88
C SER A 135 -4.12 -10.49 -21.75
N LEU A 136 -3.59 -10.73 -20.53
CA LEU A 136 -4.42 -11.00 -19.36
C LEU A 136 -5.28 -9.79 -18.99
N VAL A 137 -4.69 -8.60 -18.93
CA VAL A 137 -5.38 -7.35 -18.61
C VAL A 137 -6.47 -7.03 -19.66
N ASP A 138 -6.16 -7.14 -20.95
CA ASP A 138 -7.14 -6.91 -22.02
C ASP A 138 -8.33 -7.87 -21.90
N SER A 139 -8.09 -9.15 -21.52
CA SER A 139 -9.16 -10.12 -21.29
C SER A 139 -10.05 -9.79 -20.09
N LEU A 140 -9.48 -9.19 -19.04
CA LEU A 140 -10.24 -8.69 -17.89
C LEU A 140 -11.04 -7.44 -18.25
N GLN A 141 -10.44 -6.48 -18.95
CA GLN A 141 -11.12 -5.26 -19.39
C GLN A 141 -12.24 -5.55 -20.42
N ALA A 142 -12.11 -6.63 -21.20
CA ALA A 142 -13.17 -7.04 -22.14
C ALA A 142 -14.46 -7.54 -21.45
N LEU A 143 -14.41 -7.81 -20.14
CA LEU A 143 -15.57 -8.16 -19.32
C LEU A 143 -16.36 -6.94 -18.82
N VAL A 144 -15.83 -5.75 -19.00
CA VAL A 144 -16.47 -4.48 -18.62
C VAL A 144 -17.63 -4.20 -19.58
N THR A 145 -18.82 -4.11 -19.02
CA THR A 145 -20.08 -3.80 -19.73
C THR A 145 -20.95 -2.92 -18.84
N GLU A 146 -22.07 -2.43 -19.39
CA GLU A 146 -23.08 -1.74 -18.61
C GLU A 146 -23.59 -2.60 -17.45
N ASP A 147 -23.85 -3.89 -17.71
CA ASP A 147 -24.36 -4.82 -16.70
C ASP A 147 -23.31 -5.19 -15.63
N SER A 148 -22.02 -5.29 -16.02
CA SER A 148 -20.99 -5.72 -15.07
C SER A 148 -20.50 -4.57 -14.17
N THR A 149 -20.09 -3.45 -14.74
CA THR A 149 -19.45 -2.35 -14.00
C THR A 149 -19.98 -0.97 -14.39
N HIS A 150 -21.20 -0.91 -14.94
CA HIS A 150 -21.80 0.30 -15.50
C HIS A 150 -20.85 0.99 -16.52
N GLY A 151 -20.18 0.18 -17.35
CA GLY A 151 -19.19 0.65 -18.31
C GLY A 151 -17.88 1.16 -17.72
N SER A 152 -17.73 1.20 -16.38
CA SER A 152 -16.53 1.69 -15.72
C SER A 152 -15.38 0.70 -15.84
N ARG A 153 -14.24 1.13 -16.41
CA ARG A 153 -13.04 0.30 -16.54
C ARG A 153 -12.50 -0.15 -15.18
N LEU A 154 -11.85 -1.30 -15.16
CA LEU A 154 -11.19 -1.80 -13.95
C LEU A 154 -9.92 -1.00 -13.65
N LEU A 155 -9.67 -0.68 -12.39
CA LEU A 155 -8.32 -0.43 -11.91
C LEU A 155 -7.54 -1.74 -12.00
N VAL A 156 -6.35 -1.72 -12.56
CA VAL A 156 -5.44 -2.86 -12.60
C VAL A 156 -4.19 -2.50 -11.85
N SER A 157 -3.97 -3.15 -10.71
CA SER A 157 -2.86 -2.83 -9.82
C SER A 157 -1.87 -4.00 -9.68
N THR A 158 -0.69 -3.70 -9.17
CA THR A 158 0.34 -4.67 -8.81
C THR A 158 1.30 -4.05 -7.80
N ASP A 159 2.13 -4.87 -7.13
CA ASP A 159 3.29 -4.43 -6.36
C ASP A 159 4.55 -4.43 -7.23
N GLN A 160 4.98 -3.26 -7.63
CA GLN A 160 6.20 -3.07 -8.42
C GLN A 160 7.09 -2.02 -7.76
N GLU A 161 7.60 -2.34 -6.55
CA GLU A 161 8.50 -1.50 -5.77
C GLU A 161 9.95 -1.62 -6.22
N GLY A 162 10.32 -2.84 -6.58
CA GLY A 162 11.69 -3.27 -6.89
C GLY A 162 12.27 -4.23 -5.84
N GLY A 163 13.49 -4.68 -6.06
CA GLY A 163 14.14 -5.65 -5.18
C GLY A 163 13.34 -6.94 -5.03
N ASN A 164 12.96 -7.23 -3.76
CA ASN A 164 12.17 -8.42 -3.44
C ASN A 164 10.66 -8.25 -3.66
N VAL A 165 10.19 -7.01 -3.90
CA VAL A 165 8.78 -6.71 -4.15
C VAL A 165 8.64 -6.22 -5.59
N GLN A 166 8.75 -7.15 -6.51
CA GLN A 166 8.55 -6.94 -7.94
C GLN A 166 7.77 -8.13 -8.50
N VAL A 167 6.48 -7.93 -8.77
CA VAL A 167 5.56 -8.97 -9.24
C VAL A 167 5.80 -9.30 -10.71
N LEU A 168 5.97 -8.29 -11.55
CA LEU A 168 6.08 -8.41 -13.00
C LEU A 168 7.55 -8.34 -13.45
N SER A 169 7.95 -9.30 -14.28
CA SER A 169 9.31 -9.41 -14.80
C SER A 169 9.32 -10.09 -16.19
N GLY A 170 10.50 -10.25 -16.78
CA GLY A 170 10.67 -10.83 -18.12
C GLY A 170 10.71 -9.77 -19.21
N PRO A 171 10.57 -10.15 -20.50
CA PRO A 171 10.66 -9.20 -21.61
C PRO A 171 9.69 -8.03 -21.44
N GLY A 172 10.17 -6.80 -21.64
CA GLY A 172 9.39 -5.57 -21.49
C GLY A 172 9.33 -5.00 -20.07
N PHE A 173 9.87 -5.69 -19.07
CA PHE A 173 10.01 -5.19 -17.70
C PHE A 173 11.47 -5.12 -17.28
N SER A 174 11.89 -3.98 -16.79
CA SER A 174 13.19 -3.76 -16.15
C SER A 174 13.30 -4.53 -14.85
N THR A 175 14.52 -4.96 -14.48
CA THR A 175 14.81 -5.38 -13.11
C THR A 175 15.03 -4.13 -12.27
N MET A 176 14.15 -3.90 -11.31
CA MET A 176 14.20 -2.75 -10.44
C MET A 176 15.04 -3.06 -9.19
N PRO A 177 15.97 -2.18 -8.78
CA PRO A 177 16.74 -2.36 -7.54
C PRO A 177 15.85 -2.13 -6.31
N THR A 178 16.35 -2.46 -5.10
CA THR A 178 15.68 -2.14 -3.84
C THR A 178 15.54 -0.63 -3.66
N ALA A 179 14.55 -0.17 -2.88
CA ALA A 179 14.33 1.26 -2.66
C ALA A 179 15.54 1.98 -2.06
N LEU A 180 16.26 1.38 -1.11
CA LEU A 180 17.54 1.92 -0.61
C LEU A 180 18.58 2.11 -1.74
N THR A 181 18.63 1.20 -2.71
CA THR A 181 19.52 1.35 -3.87
C THR A 181 19.01 2.41 -4.84
N GLN A 182 17.71 2.49 -5.06
CA GLN A 182 17.08 3.52 -5.87
C GLN A 182 17.40 4.92 -5.32
N ALA A 183 17.23 5.13 -4.01
CA ALA A 183 17.53 6.38 -3.32
C ALA A 183 19.00 6.81 -3.48
N SER A 184 19.93 5.87 -3.52
CA SER A 184 21.37 6.16 -3.67
C SER A 184 21.72 6.85 -5.00
N SER A 185 20.85 6.79 -6.00
CA SER A 185 21.03 7.47 -7.28
C SER A 185 20.59 8.93 -7.28
N GLY A 186 19.92 9.39 -6.23
CA GLY A 186 19.31 10.72 -6.09
C GLY A 186 17.94 10.84 -6.75
N ALA A 187 17.14 11.78 -6.27
CA ALA A 187 15.72 11.91 -6.62
C ALA A 187 15.48 12.14 -8.13
N GLU A 188 16.29 12.95 -8.81
CA GLU A 188 16.15 13.19 -10.25
C GLU A 188 16.36 11.92 -11.08
N ALA A 189 17.41 11.14 -10.80
CA ALA A 189 17.68 9.88 -11.47
C ALA A 189 16.63 8.83 -11.14
N LEU A 190 16.14 8.80 -9.90
CA LEU A 190 15.04 7.94 -9.48
C LEU A 190 13.75 8.28 -10.24
N ARG A 191 13.38 9.55 -10.35
CA ARG A 191 12.22 9.99 -11.12
C ARG A 191 12.30 9.55 -12.59
N ALA A 192 13.46 9.73 -13.23
CA ALA A 192 13.66 9.27 -14.60
C ALA A 192 13.52 7.74 -14.76
N SER A 193 14.07 6.99 -13.80
CA SER A 193 13.93 5.53 -13.76
C SER A 193 12.48 5.12 -13.54
N ALA A 194 11.79 5.73 -12.58
CA ALA A 194 10.37 5.48 -12.28
C ALA A 194 9.46 5.82 -13.47
N THR A 195 9.78 6.86 -14.24
CA THR A 195 9.07 7.15 -15.51
C THR A 195 9.22 6.00 -16.50
N THR A 196 10.40 5.39 -16.61
CA THR A 196 10.62 4.23 -17.47
C THR A 196 9.81 3.03 -16.98
N TRP A 197 9.90 2.70 -15.69
CA TRP A 197 9.16 1.58 -15.08
C TRP A 197 7.64 1.78 -15.16
N GLY A 198 7.17 3.02 -14.96
CA GLY A 198 5.76 3.37 -15.14
C GLY A 198 5.29 3.16 -16.58
N ALA A 199 6.10 3.55 -17.57
CA ALA A 199 5.77 3.32 -18.99
C ALA A 199 5.71 1.80 -19.32
N GLU A 200 6.57 0.99 -18.73
CA GLU A 200 6.53 -0.48 -18.86
C GLU A 200 5.23 -1.05 -18.27
N LEU A 201 4.81 -0.58 -17.08
CA LEU A 201 3.53 -0.95 -16.46
C LEU A 201 2.34 -0.51 -17.32
N ALA A 202 2.31 0.74 -17.76
CA ALA A 202 1.24 1.27 -18.62
C ALA A 202 1.13 0.50 -19.94
N SER A 203 2.26 0.12 -20.55
CA SER A 203 2.27 -0.68 -21.79
C SER A 203 1.64 -2.07 -21.59
N ALA A 204 1.77 -2.63 -20.38
CA ALA A 204 1.15 -3.89 -19.99
C ALA A 204 -0.33 -3.73 -19.54
N GLY A 205 -0.87 -2.50 -19.55
CA GLY A 205 -2.25 -2.19 -19.16
C GLY A 205 -2.45 -2.04 -17.63
N VAL A 206 -1.37 -2.02 -16.84
CA VAL A 206 -1.44 -1.72 -15.39
C VAL A 206 -1.68 -0.22 -15.22
N THR A 207 -2.67 0.13 -14.42
CA THR A 207 -3.11 1.52 -14.24
C THR A 207 -2.79 2.10 -12.86
N MET A 208 -2.40 1.24 -11.91
CA MET A 208 -2.09 1.61 -10.54
C MET A 208 -0.94 0.76 -10.02
N ASN A 209 0.04 1.38 -9.38
CA ASN A 209 1.10 0.66 -8.69
C ASN A 209 0.93 0.85 -7.18
N LEU A 210 0.83 -0.25 -6.41
CA LEU A 210 0.80 -0.20 -4.96
C LEU A 210 2.22 0.06 -4.42
N ALA A 211 2.79 1.16 -4.84
CA ALA A 211 4.11 1.73 -4.54
C ALA A 211 4.08 3.24 -4.83
N PRO A 212 4.95 4.03 -4.18
CA PRO A 212 6.11 3.64 -3.39
C PRO A 212 5.80 3.32 -1.92
N ASP A 213 6.73 2.61 -1.29
CA ASP A 213 6.81 2.53 0.17
C ASP A 213 7.24 3.90 0.72
N ALA A 214 6.48 4.45 1.66
CA ALA A 214 6.74 5.75 2.29
C ALA A 214 7.00 5.60 3.80
N ASP A 215 7.29 4.36 4.25
CA ASP A 215 7.52 4.04 5.65
C ASP A 215 8.87 4.54 6.14
N LEU A 216 8.87 5.15 7.33
CA LEU A 216 10.07 5.60 8.01
C LEU A 216 10.62 4.50 8.91
N VAL A 217 11.74 3.88 8.51
CA VAL A 217 12.46 2.87 9.30
C VAL A 217 13.64 3.55 10.00
N ASP A 218 13.36 4.27 11.11
CA ASP A 218 14.35 5.04 11.89
C ASP A 218 14.77 4.35 13.19
N ILE A 219 14.51 3.05 13.31
CA ILE A 219 14.90 2.22 14.45
C ILE A 219 16.38 1.84 14.39
N ALA A 220 16.97 1.50 15.55
CA ALA A 220 18.41 1.27 15.71
C ALA A 220 18.97 0.15 14.81
N ASP A 221 18.18 -0.89 14.55
CA ASP A 221 18.48 -1.94 13.58
C ASP A 221 17.34 -2.06 12.57
N PRO A 222 17.45 -1.42 11.42
CA PRO A 222 16.40 -1.46 10.39
C PRO A 222 16.02 -2.87 9.95
N THR A 223 16.96 -3.83 10.01
CA THR A 223 16.69 -5.22 9.61
C THR A 223 15.78 -5.97 10.58
N SER A 224 15.56 -5.44 11.80
CA SER A 224 14.60 -5.97 12.77
C SER A 224 13.15 -5.60 12.46
N ASN A 225 12.92 -4.67 11.55
CA ASN A 225 11.58 -4.39 11.01
C ASN A 225 11.30 -5.39 9.90
N GLU A 226 10.53 -6.43 10.22
CA GLU A 226 10.25 -7.55 9.30
C GLU A 226 9.50 -7.13 8.01
N PRO A 227 8.49 -6.21 8.06
CA PRO A 227 7.72 -5.91 6.84
C PRO A 227 8.48 -5.06 5.83
N ILE A 228 9.33 -4.13 6.26
CA ILE A 228 9.94 -3.11 5.38
C ILE A 228 11.46 -3.22 5.38
N GLY A 229 12.11 -2.90 6.49
CA GLY A 229 13.57 -2.76 6.58
C GLY A 229 14.34 -4.05 6.31
N GLN A 230 13.83 -5.21 6.72
CA GLN A 230 14.43 -6.51 6.40
C GLN A 230 14.58 -6.72 4.89
N TRP A 231 13.68 -6.16 4.09
CA TRP A 231 13.61 -6.32 2.64
C TRP A 231 14.16 -5.12 1.86
N LYS A 232 14.60 -4.06 2.58
CA LYS A 232 15.11 -2.81 1.99
C LYS A 232 14.08 -2.13 1.08
N ARG A 233 12.83 -2.10 1.56
CA ARG A 233 11.70 -1.45 0.88
C ARG A 233 11.65 0.05 1.13
N GLU A 234 12.26 0.53 2.24
CA GLU A 234 12.39 1.93 2.61
C GLU A 234 13.40 2.66 1.71
N TYR A 235 13.17 3.96 1.47
CA TYR A 235 14.10 4.82 0.71
C TYR A 235 15.24 5.38 1.57
N GLY A 236 15.10 5.37 2.89
CA GLY A 236 16.09 5.89 3.84
C GLY A 236 15.64 5.75 5.27
N HIS A 237 16.44 6.31 6.18
CA HIS A 237 16.22 6.23 7.63
C HIS A 237 15.96 7.61 8.25
N ASP A 238 15.62 8.60 7.45
CA ASP A 238 15.18 9.93 7.86
C ASP A 238 14.03 10.41 6.98
N ALA A 239 13.16 11.23 7.55
CA ALA A 239 11.93 11.65 6.89
C ALA A 239 12.18 12.44 5.60
N ALA A 240 13.22 13.26 5.53
CA ALA A 240 13.51 14.07 4.36
C ALA A 240 13.89 13.20 3.15
N THR A 241 14.76 12.20 3.36
CA THR A 241 15.16 11.26 2.31
C THR A 241 13.97 10.42 1.83
N VAL A 242 13.13 9.92 2.77
CA VAL A 242 11.94 9.13 2.39
C VAL A 242 10.97 9.99 1.59
N THR A 243 10.65 11.21 2.05
CA THR A 243 9.74 12.12 1.33
C THR A 243 10.25 12.45 -0.07
N GLU A 244 11.53 12.84 -0.20
CA GLU A 244 12.12 13.20 -1.48
C GLU A 244 12.10 12.04 -2.47
N CYS A 245 12.52 10.84 -2.04
CA CYS A 245 12.63 9.70 -2.94
C CYS A 245 11.28 9.07 -3.26
N ALA A 246 10.38 8.92 -2.28
CA ALA A 246 9.03 8.43 -2.54
C ALA A 246 8.25 9.38 -3.46
N GLY A 247 8.38 10.70 -3.26
CA GLY A 247 7.82 11.70 -4.15
C GLY A 247 8.38 11.61 -5.58
N ALA A 248 9.70 11.46 -5.72
CA ALA A 248 10.33 11.28 -7.03
C ALA A 248 9.85 10.02 -7.77
N PHE A 249 9.71 8.90 -7.04
CA PHE A 249 9.15 7.66 -7.59
C PHE A 249 7.71 7.87 -8.04
N ALA A 250 6.87 8.45 -7.19
CA ALA A 250 5.46 8.71 -7.48
C ALA A 250 5.28 9.64 -8.70
N ALA A 251 6.04 10.74 -8.75
CA ALA A 251 6.03 11.66 -9.87
C ALA A 251 6.43 10.99 -11.21
N GLY A 252 7.38 10.04 -11.17
CA GLY A 252 7.76 9.23 -12.34
C GLY A 252 6.65 8.31 -12.79
N MET A 253 5.97 7.62 -11.87
CA MET A 253 4.81 6.78 -12.18
C MET A 253 3.67 7.60 -12.77
N GLY A 254 3.31 8.72 -12.14
CA GLY A 254 2.26 9.65 -12.59
C GLY A 254 2.52 10.20 -13.98
N ALA A 255 3.78 10.56 -14.29
CA ALA A 255 4.19 11.02 -15.62
C ALA A 255 3.95 9.98 -16.73
N SER A 256 3.83 8.71 -16.38
CA SER A 256 3.54 7.59 -17.30
C SER A 256 2.07 7.18 -17.28
N GLY A 257 1.20 7.89 -16.57
CA GLY A 257 -0.23 7.57 -16.45
C GLY A 257 -0.53 6.38 -15.52
N VAL A 258 0.41 6.01 -14.62
CA VAL A 258 0.20 4.98 -13.59
C VAL A 258 0.01 5.67 -12.24
N ILE A 259 -1.11 5.41 -11.58
CA ILE A 259 -1.44 5.98 -10.27
C ILE A 259 -0.50 5.39 -9.22
N PRO A 260 0.31 6.20 -8.51
CA PRO A 260 1.12 5.73 -7.38
C PRO A 260 0.25 5.56 -6.13
N THR A 261 0.69 4.72 -5.20
CA THR A 261 0.04 4.49 -3.91
C THR A 261 1.06 4.60 -2.79
N PHE A 262 0.97 5.62 -1.97
CA PHE A 262 1.82 5.76 -0.79
C PHE A 262 1.38 4.80 0.31
N LYS A 263 2.32 4.04 0.89
CA LYS A 263 2.05 2.99 1.88
C LYS A 263 3.13 2.93 2.95
N HIS A 264 2.78 2.48 4.14
CA HIS A 264 1.50 2.01 4.68
C HIS A 264 1.04 2.97 5.78
N PHE A 265 0.12 3.86 5.49
CA PHE A 265 -0.32 4.91 6.42
C PHE A 265 -0.84 4.34 7.75
N PRO A 266 -0.46 4.90 8.91
CA PRO A 266 0.34 6.11 9.17
C PRO A 266 1.87 5.88 9.26
N GLY A 267 2.38 4.71 8.90
CA GLY A 267 3.79 4.34 8.84
C GLY A 267 4.08 2.99 9.50
N LEU A 268 4.59 2.00 8.74
CA LEU A 268 4.83 0.62 9.20
C LEU A 268 6.31 0.35 9.55
N GLY A 269 7.15 1.41 9.54
CA GLY A 269 8.60 1.27 9.68
C GLY A 269 9.11 0.97 11.10
N ARG A 270 8.26 1.02 12.12
CA ARG A 270 8.68 0.86 13.53
C ARG A 270 8.17 -0.41 14.21
N VAL A 271 7.32 -1.20 13.56
CA VAL A 271 6.93 -2.52 14.06
C VAL A 271 8.04 -3.54 13.83
N THR A 272 8.06 -4.61 14.63
CA THR A 272 9.07 -5.67 14.50
C THR A 272 8.54 -6.92 13.83
N GLN A 273 7.23 -7.08 13.71
CA GLN A 273 6.59 -8.23 13.12
C GLN A 273 5.80 -7.83 11.87
N ASN A 274 5.67 -8.77 10.93
CA ASN A 274 4.87 -8.57 9.73
C ASN A 274 3.40 -8.94 9.99
N THR A 275 2.49 -8.01 9.69
CA THR A 275 1.03 -8.15 9.84
C THR A 275 0.44 -9.29 9.02
N ASP A 276 1.09 -9.72 7.93
CA ASP A 276 0.64 -10.83 7.11
C ASP A 276 0.72 -12.18 7.84
N ILE A 277 1.69 -12.32 8.74
CA ILE A 277 2.02 -13.61 9.39
C ILE A 277 1.95 -13.57 10.92
N ALA A 278 1.70 -12.41 11.52
CA ALA A 278 1.58 -12.21 12.96
C ALA A 278 0.33 -11.42 13.32
N SER A 279 -0.22 -11.66 14.52
CA SER A 279 -1.31 -10.90 15.14
C SER A 279 -0.79 -10.07 16.32
N GLY A 280 -1.51 -9.01 16.68
CA GLY A 280 -1.13 -8.10 17.75
C GLY A 280 0.07 -7.21 17.39
N VAL A 281 0.34 -7.04 16.11
CA VAL A 281 1.40 -6.14 15.60
C VAL A 281 1.00 -4.71 15.91
N THR A 282 1.78 -4.08 16.79
CA THR A 282 1.45 -2.76 17.33
C THR A 282 2.65 -1.83 17.26
N ASP A 283 2.44 -0.66 16.65
CA ASP A 283 3.33 0.50 16.77
C ASP A 283 3.02 1.23 18.10
N THR A 284 4.06 1.43 18.90
CA THR A 284 3.97 2.09 20.23
C THR A 284 4.69 3.44 20.26
N VAL A 285 5.11 3.94 19.08
CA VAL A 285 5.96 5.14 18.93
C VAL A 285 5.26 6.22 18.11
N THR A 286 4.63 5.85 17.00
CA THR A 286 4.01 6.80 16.07
C THR A 286 2.77 7.42 16.67
N ASP A 287 2.76 8.74 16.82
CA ASP A 287 1.60 9.55 17.20
C ASP A 287 1.13 10.43 16.02
N ARG A 288 0.10 11.27 16.24
CA ARG A 288 -0.52 12.09 15.18
C ARG A 288 0.42 13.16 14.59
N ASP A 289 1.39 13.63 15.37
CA ASP A 289 2.33 14.69 14.99
C ASP A 289 3.70 14.12 14.58
N ASP A 290 3.84 12.79 14.51
CA ASP A 290 5.09 12.12 14.23
C ASP A 290 5.61 12.39 12.81
N ALA A 291 6.94 12.31 12.65
CA ALA A 291 7.61 12.48 11.37
C ALA A 291 7.13 11.47 10.30
N ALA A 292 6.78 10.24 10.70
CA ALA A 292 6.22 9.24 9.78
C ALA A 292 4.89 9.71 9.17
N VAL A 293 3.99 10.27 9.99
CA VAL A 293 2.73 10.88 9.53
C VAL A 293 3.01 12.11 8.66
N GLY A 294 4.03 12.90 9.03
CA GLY A 294 4.48 14.07 8.30
C GLY A 294 4.89 13.78 6.85
N ILE A 295 5.53 12.62 6.60
CA ILE A 295 5.89 12.16 5.26
C ILE A 295 4.63 12.05 4.37
N PHE A 296 3.60 11.38 4.85
CA PHE A 296 2.36 11.25 4.08
C PHE A 296 1.69 12.60 3.82
N ARG A 297 1.65 13.50 4.83
CA ARG A 297 1.12 14.86 4.64
C ARG A 297 1.80 15.58 3.48
N ASP A 298 3.13 15.53 3.42
CA ASP A 298 3.90 16.26 2.42
C ASP A 298 3.72 15.60 1.03
N LEU A 299 3.69 14.27 0.94
CA LEU A 299 3.52 13.53 -0.31
C LEU A 299 2.14 13.69 -0.95
N ILE A 300 1.06 13.61 -0.15
CA ILE A 300 -0.32 13.74 -0.67
C ILE A 300 -0.67 15.15 -1.14
N ALA A 301 0.09 16.15 -0.73
CA ALA A 301 -0.08 17.53 -1.18
C ALA A 301 0.44 17.77 -2.61
N GLU A 302 1.37 16.94 -3.09
CA GLU A 302 2.09 17.18 -4.34
C GLU A 302 1.62 16.29 -5.50
N GLU A 303 1.01 15.12 -5.23
CA GLU A 303 0.76 14.11 -6.27
C GLU A 303 -0.69 13.62 -6.30
N THR A 304 -1.20 13.36 -7.51
CA THR A 304 -2.41 12.55 -7.68
C THR A 304 -2.08 11.09 -7.35
N CYS A 305 -2.57 10.62 -6.22
CA CYS A 305 -2.20 9.32 -5.65
C CYS A 305 -3.37 8.62 -4.97
N ALA A 306 -3.17 7.35 -4.63
CA ALA A 306 -3.90 6.67 -3.58
C ALA A 306 -3.03 6.58 -2.30
N VAL A 307 -3.67 6.30 -1.17
CA VAL A 307 -2.98 5.98 0.09
C VAL A 307 -3.43 4.61 0.56
N MET A 308 -2.48 3.74 0.90
CA MET A 308 -2.77 2.44 1.49
C MET A 308 -2.68 2.54 3.00
N ALA A 309 -3.77 2.12 3.68
CA ALA A 309 -3.87 2.06 5.12
C ALA A 309 -3.26 0.75 5.67
N SER A 310 -2.37 0.88 6.64
CA SER A 310 -1.75 -0.26 7.34
C SER A 310 -2.78 -1.11 8.08
N SER A 311 -2.50 -2.40 8.23
CA SER A 311 -3.26 -3.30 9.11
C SER A 311 -2.72 -3.38 10.54
N ALA A 312 -1.61 -2.73 10.89
CA ALA A 312 -1.09 -2.68 12.25
C ALA A 312 -1.92 -1.78 13.17
N ASP A 313 -1.81 -1.99 14.50
CA ASP A 313 -2.37 -1.10 15.52
C ASP A 313 -1.38 0.04 15.82
N TYR A 314 -1.90 1.22 16.17
CA TYR A 314 -1.11 2.40 16.55
C TYR A 314 -1.56 2.89 17.93
N SER A 315 -0.87 2.44 18.98
CA SER A 315 -1.32 2.60 20.38
C SER A 315 -1.40 4.05 20.85
N LEU A 316 -0.66 4.98 20.23
CA LEU A 316 -0.68 6.40 20.56
C LEU A 316 -1.71 7.20 19.74
N ILE A 317 -2.39 6.57 18.76
CA ILE A 317 -3.43 7.22 17.95
C ILE A 317 -4.80 6.60 18.24
N ASP A 318 -4.96 5.27 18.06
CA ASP A 318 -6.20 4.52 18.34
C ASP A 318 -5.86 3.09 18.76
N ALA A 319 -5.69 2.90 20.07
CA ALA A 319 -5.20 1.65 20.63
C ALA A 319 -6.17 0.48 20.43
N GLY A 320 -5.66 -0.64 19.93
CA GLY A 320 -6.39 -1.90 19.79
C GLY A 320 -7.32 -1.97 18.58
N THR A 321 -7.14 -1.06 17.62
CA THR A 321 -7.88 -1.03 16.37
C THR A 321 -6.88 -0.97 15.20
N PRO A 322 -6.86 -1.94 14.26
CA PRO A 322 -6.04 -1.86 13.07
C PRO A 322 -6.27 -0.55 12.31
N ALA A 323 -5.21 0.09 11.82
CA ALA A 323 -5.32 1.41 11.21
C ALA A 323 -6.37 1.45 10.07
N CYS A 324 -6.43 0.41 9.23
CA CYS A 324 -7.40 0.32 8.14
C CYS A 324 -8.87 0.17 8.63
N PHE A 325 -9.11 -0.10 9.93
CA PHE A 325 -10.43 -0.20 10.55
C PHE A 325 -10.72 0.96 11.50
N SER A 326 -9.78 1.89 11.66
CA SER A 326 -9.88 3.03 12.58
C SER A 326 -10.38 4.30 11.89
N SER A 327 -11.58 4.77 12.23
CA SER A 327 -12.05 6.07 11.77
C SER A 327 -11.21 7.24 12.32
N VAL A 328 -10.58 7.06 13.49
CA VAL A 328 -9.66 8.05 14.07
C VAL A 328 -8.43 8.23 13.17
N ILE A 329 -7.93 7.14 12.56
CA ILE A 329 -6.76 7.18 11.68
C ILE A 329 -7.15 7.61 10.25
N ILE A 330 -8.20 7.00 9.68
CA ILE A 330 -8.55 7.25 8.28
C ILE A 330 -9.38 8.53 8.13
N THR A 331 -10.47 8.67 8.90
CA THR A 331 -11.38 9.80 8.73
C THR A 331 -10.86 11.05 9.42
N ASP A 332 -10.46 10.96 10.71
CA ASP A 332 -10.08 12.15 11.45
C ASP A 332 -8.66 12.61 11.12
N LEU A 333 -7.66 11.70 11.11
CA LEU A 333 -6.27 12.08 10.84
C LEU A 333 -6.01 12.26 9.34
N LEU A 334 -6.18 11.20 8.50
CA LEU A 334 -5.78 11.28 7.08
C LEU A 334 -6.69 12.23 6.29
N ARG A 335 -8.02 12.11 6.44
CA ARG A 335 -8.95 12.97 5.69
C ARG A 335 -9.16 14.32 6.34
N GLY A 336 -9.26 14.38 7.68
CA GLY A 336 -9.49 15.61 8.45
C GLY A 336 -8.24 16.46 8.60
N ASP A 337 -7.25 15.97 9.36
CA ASP A 337 -6.08 16.78 9.73
C ASP A 337 -5.11 16.97 8.55
N LEU A 338 -4.86 15.91 7.76
CA LEU A 338 -3.97 15.97 6.60
C LEU A 338 -4.70 16.41 5.31
N GLY A 339 -6.03 16.45 5.30
CA GLY A 339 -6.83 16.96 4.19
C GLY A 339 -6.93 16.06 2.96
N PHE A 340 -6.58 14.76 3.05
CA PHE A 340 -6.59 13.86 1.90
C PHE A 340 -8.01 13.56 1.40
N GLN A 341 -8.28 13.87 0.14
CA GLN A 341 -9.57 13.66 -0.51
C GLN A 341 -9.55 12.56 -1.58
N GLY A 342 -8.39 11.95 -1.82
CA GLY A 342 -8.21 10.87 -2.79
C GLY A 342 -8.70 9.51 -2.27
N VAL A 343 -8.38 8.47 -3.03
CA VAL A 343 -8.75 7.08 -2.73
C VAL A 343 -7.85 6.51 -1.63
N VAL A 344 -8.48 5.97 -0.59
CA VAL A 344 -7.81 5.15 0.43
C VAL A 344 -8.11 3.68 0.17
N ILE A 345 -7.07 2.88 0.00
CA ILE A 345 -7.14 1.42 -0.12
C ILE A 345 -6.61 0.78 1.16
N THR A 346 -7.19 -0.36 1.59
CA THR A 346 -6.62 -1.14 2.68
C THR A 346 -5.33 -1.83 2.24
N ASP A 347 -4.46 -2.19 3.17
CA ASP A 347 -3.54 -3.30 2.98
C ASP A 347 -4.33 -4.60 2.70
N ASP A 348 -3.66 -5.71 2.33
CA ASP A 348 -4.38 -6.97 2.06
C ASP A 348 -5.07 -7.50 3.32
N VAL A 349 -6.38 -7.38 3.38
CA VAL A 349 -7.19 -7.89 4.49
C VAL A 349 -7.82 -9.26 4.21
N ALA A 350 -7.46 -9.91 3.10
CA ALA A 350 -7.99 -11.23 2.75
C ALA A 350 -7.39 -12.32 3.63
N ALA A 351 -6.07 -12.34 3.78
CA ALA A 351 -5.33 -13.41 4.45
C ALA A 351 -4.41 -12.94 5.59
N ALA A 352 -4.27 -11.64 5.82
CA ALA A 352 -3.41 -11.11 6.88
C ALA A 352 -3.81 -11.64 8.25
N VAL A 353 -2.84 -12.19 8.99
CA VAL A 353 -3.05 -12.79 10.32
C VAL A 353 -3.47 -11.73 11.34
N GLN A 354 -2.98 -10.49 11.20
CA GLN A 354 -3.33 -9.36 12.06
C GLN A 354 -4.85 -9.14 12.17
N VAL A 355 -5.59 -9.35 11.09
CA VAL A 355 -7.04 -9.11 11.04
C VAL A 355 -7.86 -10.41 11.02
N SER A 356 -7.25 -11.55 11.35
CA SER A 356 -7.89 -12.86 11.26
C SER A 356 -9.06 -13.06 12.23
N ASP A 357 -9.15 -12.27 13.30
CA ASP A 357 -10.25 -12.34 14.27
C ASP A 357 -11.57 -11.78 13.73
N TRP A 358 -11.55 -11.01 12.64
CA TRP A 358 -12.73 -10.51 11.94
C TRP A 358 -13.13 -11.47 10.81
N THR A 359 -14.43 -11.69 10.63
CA THR A 359 -14.89 -12.41 9.43
C THR A 359 -14.57 -11.58 8.17
N PRO A 360 -14.45 -12.19 6.98
CA PRO A 360 -14.19 -11.41 5.76
C PRO A 360 -15.22 -10.30 5.50
N GLY A 361 -16.51 -10.54 5.80
CA GLY A 361 -17.54 -9.50 5.70
C GLY A 361 -17.29 -8.35 6.68
N ASP A 362 -16.97 -8.66 7.94
CA ASP A 362 -16.68 -7.65 8.97
C ASP A 362 -15.43 -6.83 8.62
N ARG A 363 -14.39 -7.45 8.03
CA ARG A 363 -13.18 -6.73 7.56
C ARG A 363 -13.55 -5.66 6.53
N ALA A 364 -14.35 -6.04 5.54
CA ALA A 364 -14.77 -5.11 4.49
C ALA A 364 -15.65 -3.98 5.04
N VAL A 365 -16.63 -4.30 5.88
CA VAL A 365 -17.51 -3.32 6.51
C VAL A 365 -16.71 -2.37 7.42
N SER A 366 -15.81 -2.89 8.25
CA SER A 366 -15.00 -2.08 9.17
C SER A 366 -14.09 -1.12 8.40
N ALA A 367 -13.47 -1.58 7.32
CA ALA A 367 -12.61 -0.74 6.47
C ALA A 367 -13.40 0.43 5.83
N VAL A 368 -14.57 0.14 5.24
CA VAL A 368 -15.39 1.19 4.62
C VAL A 368 -15.94 2.14 5.70
N ARG A 369 -16.39 1.64 6.87
CA ARG A 369 -16.82 2.48 8.00
C ARG A 369 -15.70 3.40 8.51
N ALA A 370 -14.45 2.92 8.50
CA ALA A 370 -13.30 3.74 8.86
C ALA A 370 -13.02 4.87 7.88
N GLY A 371 -13.47 4.75 6.63
CA GLY A 371 -13.25 5.74 5.58
C GLY A 371 -12.37 5.25 4.42
N CYS A 372 -12.02 3.95 4.37
CA CYS A 372 -11.40 3.36 3.20
C CYS A 372 -12.39 3.28 2.03
N ASP A 373 -11.91 3.43 0.80
CA ASP A 373 -12.69 3.41 -0.42
C ASP A 373 -12.58 2.09 -1.17
N ILE A 374 -11.42 1.44 -1.05
CA ILE A 374 -11.14 0.14 -1.69
C ILE A 374 -10.68 -0.83 -0.61
N VAL A 375 -11.29 -2.01 -0.60
CA VAL A 375 -10.89 -3.16 0.22
C VAL A 375 -10.10 -4.11 -0.67
N LEU A 376 -8.83 -4.35 -0.32
CA LEU A 376 -7.94 -5.23 -1.06
C LEU A 376 -8.08 -6.68 -0.58
N ALA A 377 -8.45 -7.58 -1.49
CA ALA A 377 -8.51 -9.01 -1.28
C ALA A 377 -7.54 -9.73 -2.22
N ALA A 378 -6.23 -9.64 -1.91
CA ALA A 378 -5.16 -10.04 -2.82
C ALA A 378 -4.71 -11.49 -2.63
N ALA A 379 -4.29 -11.89 -1.42
CA ALA A 379 -3.66 -13.20 -1.16
C ALA A 379 -4.67 -14.36 -1.17
N ASP A 380 -5.91 -14.10 -0.77
CA ASP A 380 -7.02 -15.06 -0.85
C ASP A 380 -8.26 -14.44 -1.51
N ALA A 381 -8.30 -14.48 -2.82
CA ALA A 381 -9.43 -13.97 -3.59
C ALA A 381 -10.76 -14.71 -3.32
N SER A 382 -10.74 -15.88 -2.66
CA SER A 382 -11.96 -16.66 -2.38
C SER A 382 -12.86 -16.00 -1.33
N VAL A 383 -12.33 -15.07 -0.52
CA VAL A 383 -13.12 -14.35 0.49
C VAL A 383 -13.93 -13.18 -0.08
N ALA A 384 -13.71 -12.82 -1.35
CA ALA A 384 -14.35 -11.66 -1.99
C ALA A 384 -15.89 -11.75 -1.97
N ASP A 385 -16.46 -12.95 -2.11
CA ASP A 385 -17.93 -13.16 -1.99
C ASP A 385 -18.46 -12.76 -0.62
N ALA A 386 -17.78 -13.18 0.43
CA ALA A 386 -18.18 -12.86 1.80
C ALA A 386 -18.00 -11.37 2.11
N MET A 387 -16.95 -10.74 1.56
CA MET A 387 -16.74 -9.29 1.67
C MET A 387 -17.85 -8.50 0.96
N ALA A 388 -18.17 -8.86 -0.29
CA ALA A 388 -19.26 -8.25 -1.04
C ALA A 388 -20.61 -8.42 -0.33
N ALA A 389 -20.89 -9.63 0.18
CA ALA A 389 -22.13 -9.90 0.91
C ALA A 389 -22.25 -9.07 2.19
N GLY A 390 -21.16 -8.94 2.98
CA GLY A 390 -21.15 -8.13 4.19
C GLY A 390 -21.41 -6.64 3.89
N LEU A 391 -20.71 -6.07 2.90
CA LEU A 391 -20.93 -4.68 2.47
C LEU A 391 -22.37 -4.46 1.98
N LEU A 392 -22.91 -5.40 1.22
CA LEU A 392 -24.27 -5.31 0.67
C LEU A 392 -25.35 -5.41 1.76
N GLU A 393 -25.19 -6.31 2.74
CA GLU A 393 -26.07 -6.46 3.87
C GLU A 393 -26.07 -5.20 4.73
N GLU A 394 -24.90 -4.66 5.05
CA GLU A 394 -24.75 -3.46 5.85
C GLU A 394 -25.33 -2.23 5.16
N ALA A 395 -25.09 -2.06 3.86
CA ALA A 395 -25.65 -0.93 3.10
C ALA A 395 -27.18 -0.98 2.95
N LYS A 396 -27.78 -2.18 3.04
CA LYS A 396 -29.25 -2.34 3.09
C LYS A 396 -29.84 -2.06 4.46
N ALA A 397 -29.04 -2.25 5.52
CA ALA A 397 -29.48 -2.11 6.90
C ALA A 397 -29.27 -0.70 7.48
N ASP A 398 -28.29 0.06 6.94
CA ASP A 398 -27.85 1.37 7.46
C ASP A 398 -27.72 2.39 6.34
N ASP A 399 -28.64 3.36 6.28
CA ASP A 399 -28.66 4.44 5.28
C ASP A 399 -27.39 5.31 5.34
N ALA A 400 -26.78 5.49 6.52
CA ALA A 400 -25.55 6.25 6.67
C ALA A 400 -24.36 5.49 6.03
N PHE A 401 -24.31 4.17 6.20
CA PHE A 401 -23.32 3.35 5.53
C PHE A 401 -23.53 3.31 4.01
N ALA A 402 -24.79 3.24 3.54
CA ALA A 402 -25.10 3.34 2.12
C ALA A 402 -24.61 4.67 1.50
N ALA A 403 -24.79 5.79 2.22
CA ALA A 403 -24.27 7.08 1.79
C ALA A 403 -22.72 7.11 1.76
N GLN A 404 -22.06 6.42 2.68
CA GLN A 404 -20.61 6.28 2.70
C GLN A 404 -20.11 5.42 1.51
N VAL A 405 -20.81 4.32 1.18
CA VAL A 405 -20.56 3.54 -0.05
C VAL A 405 -20.63 4.45 -1.27
N ASP A 406 -21.69 5.26 -1.40
CA ASP A 406 -21.85 6.21 -2.52
C ASP A 406 -20.68 7.22 -2.61
N ALA A 407 -20.25 7.76 -1.47
CA ALA A 407 -19.12 8.68 -1.43
C ALA A 407 -17.80 8.00 -1.84
N SER A 408 -17.56 6.77 -1.41
CA SER A 408 -16.39 5.97 -1.79
C SER A 408 -16.40 5.62 -3.28
N VAL A 409 -17.56 5.21 -3.82
CA VAL A 409 -17.71 4.95 -5.27
C VAL A 409 -17.36 6.19 -6.09
N ARG A 410 -17.85 7.38 -5.68
CA ARG A 410 -17.52 8.63 -6.39
C ARG A 410 -16.02 8.90 -6.39
N ARG A 411 -15.30 8.69 -5.27
CA ARG A 411 -13.83 8.84 -5.23
C ARG A 411 -13.12 7.84 -6.13
N VAL A 412 -13.55 6.58 -6.12
CA VAL A 412 -13.00 5.54 -7.01
C VAL A 412 -13.22 5.89 -8.48
N LEU A 413 -14.43 6.34 -8.85
CA LEU A 413 -14.74 6.73 -10.23
C LEU A 413 -13.99 8.02 -10.64
N ALA A 414 -13.81 8.97 -9.72
CA ALA A 414 -12.99 10.16 -9.97
C ALA A 414 -11.53 9.78 -10.25
N LEU A 415 -10.96 8.85 -9.46
CA LEU A 415 -9.62 8.35 -9.70
C LEU A 415 -9.51 7.65 -11.06
N LYS A 416 -10.48 6.80 -11.42
CA LYS A 416 -10.52 6.13 -12.72
C LYS A 416 -10.60 7.13 -13.88
N ALA A 417 -11.29 8.25 -13.72
CA ALA A 417 -11.41 9.29 -14.74
C ALA A 417 -10.06 9.98 -15.04
N THR A 418 -9.06 9.89 -14.17
CA THR A 418 -7.71 10.42 -14.44
C THR A 418 -6.89 9.57 -15.39
N LEU A 419 -7.34 8.35 -15.70
CA LEU A 419 -6.61 7.38 -16.53
C LEU A 419 -6.89 7.54 -18.05
N GLY A 420 -7.73 8.43 -18.48
CA GLY A 420 -8.04 8.68 -19.89
C GLY A 420 -9.02 7.71 -20.50
#